data_ea01206551e4ca736f245e218f8ac683
#
_entry.id   ea01206551e4ca736f245e218f8ac683
#
_cell.length_a   1.000
_cell.length_b   1.000
_cell.length_c   1.000
_cell.angle_alpha   90.00
_cell.angle_beta   90.00
_cell.angle_gamma   90.00
#
_symmetry.space_group_name_H-M   'P 1'
#
loop_
_entity.id
_entity.type
_entity.pdbx_description
1 polymer ?
#
loop_
_entity_poly.entity_id
_entity_poly.type
_entity_poly.pdbx_seq_one_letter_code
_entity_poly.pdbx_strand_id
1 'polypeptide(L)'
;LEHLDIDLPVGFVHLPCAGCDVKFNFSNFRRQVIHIGWWLRNFDSFFRLKTKYKKIVLQGPDKYAHHPYFLKNINLKTRHVQNRTHFENYLSNFNYDEIMSKSVVFLDLYDSIANNVIVECICRQTPILVNPLDSVIEYLGKDYPFYYYSLDEAAEKLEDDDLIKETSEYLQSRQRLISETKFINDLGYVLDEFT
;
A
#
# COMPACT_ATOMS: atom_id res chain seq x y z
N LEU A 1 3.67 -24.00 9.14
CA LEU A 1 3.12 -25.34 9.38
C LEU A 1 4.20 -26.36 9.72
N GLU A 2 5.44 -26.18 9.21
CA GLU A 2 6.61 -27.01 9.58
C GLU A 2 6.85 -27.12 11.08
N HIS A 3 6.46 -26.12 11.86
CA HIS A 3 6.58 -26.16 13.33
C HIS A 3 5.50 -26.98 14.05
N LEU A 4 4.48 -27.41 13.33
CA LEU A 4 3.36 -28.19 13.92
C LEU A 4 3.37 -29.66 13.53
N ASP A 5 4.36 -30.09 12.73
CA ASP A 5 4.47 -31.47 12.19
C ASP A 5 3.13 -31.96 11.54
N ILE A 6 2.44 -31.00 10.88
CA ILE A 6 1.15 -31.25 10.22
C ILE A 6 1.39 -31.28 8.71
N ASP A 7 1.26 -32.46 8.12
CA ASP A 7 1.30 -32.69 6.68
C ASP A 7 -0.10 -32.45 6.07
N LEU A 8 -0.47 -31.19 5.96
CA LEU A 8 -1.70 -30.79 5.29
C LEU A 8 -1.34 -30.14 3.95
N PRO A 9 -2.10 -30.44 2.88
CA PRO A 9 -1.96 -29.73 1.64
C PRO A 9 -2.25 -28.23 1.86
N VAL A 10 -1.42 -27.37 1.27
CA VAL A 10 -1.52 -25.91 1.41
C VAL A 10 -1.70 -25.30 0.02
N GLY A 11 -2.82 -24.61 -0.19
CA GLY A 11 -3.09 -23.83 -1.38
C GLY A 11 -2.90 -22.35 -1.14
N PHE A 12 -2.54 -21.61 -2.20
CA PHE A 12 -2.35 -20.17 -2.15
C PHE A 12 -3.29 -19.46 -3.12
N VAL A 13 -3.96 -18.44 -2.63
CA VAL A 13 -4.91 -17.62 -3.41
C VAL A 13 -4.68 -16.14 -3.13
N HIS A 14 -4.53 -15.32 -4.19
CA HIS A 14 -4.42 -13.88 -4.03
C HIS A 14 -5.74 -13.25 -3.60
N LEU A 15 -5.68 -12.24 -2.73
CA LEU A 15 -6.87 -11.47 -2.37
C LEU A 15 -7.44 -10.74 -3.60
N PRO A 16 -8.74 -10.88 -3.88
CA PRO A 16 -9.38 -10.16 -4.96
C PRO A 16 -9.70 -8.72 -4.55
N CYS A 17 -9.83 -7.86 -5.55
CA CYS A 17 -10.46 -6.56 -5.39
C CYS A 17 -11.71 -6.51 -6.29
N ALA A 18 -12.88 -6.33 -5.70
CA ALA A 18 -14.06 -5.91 -6.45
C ALA A 18 -13.75 -4.58 -7.12
N GLY A 19 -13.81 -4.52 -8.44
CA GLY A 19 -13.32 -3.40 -9.25
C GLY A 19 -13.60 -2.00 -8.66
N CYS A 20 -12.76 -1.06 -9.00
CA CYS A 20 -12.94 0.35 -8.66
C CYS A 20 -12.99 1.18 -9.94
N ASP A 21 -14.01 2.02 -10.08
CA ASP A 21 -14.19 2.88 -11.25
C ASP A 21 -13.23 4.09 -11.22
N VAL A 22 -12.77 4.47 -10.03
CA VAL A 22 -11.88 5.61 -9.84
C VAL A 22 -10.43 5.15 -9.95
N LYS A 23 -9.73 5.64 -10.99
CA LYS A 23 -8.32 5.32 -11.24
C LYS A 23 -7.44 6.54 -11.04
N PHE A 24 -6.18 6.30 -10.69
CA PHE A 24 -5.17 7.35 -10.68
C PHE A 24 -5.04 7.95 -12.08
N ASN A 25 -4.96 9.28 -12.12
CA ASN A 25 -4.69 10.01 -13.35
C ASN A 25 -3.68 11.10 -13.04
N PHE A 26 -2.52 11.03 -13.67
CA PHE A 26 -1.43 11.95 -13.42
C PHE A 26 -1.83 13.43 -13.67
N SER A 27 -2.73 13.72 -14.61
CA SER A 27 -3.22 15.08 -14.84
C SER A 27 -3.97 15.68 -13.63
N ASN A 28 -4.50 14.83 -12.75
CA ASN A 28 -5.20 15.20 -11.53
C ASN A 28 -4.34 15.01 -10.27
N PHE A 29 -3.08 14.63 -10.42
CA PHE A 29 -2.18 14.40 -9.30
C PHE A 29 -1.95 15.66 -8.48
N ARG A 30 -2.28 15.63 -7.19
CA ARG A 30 -2.24 16.79 -6.30
C ARG A 30 -0.88 17.05 -5.65
N ARG A 31 0.18 16.42 -6.11
CA ARG A 31 1.51 16.52 -5.47
C ARG A 31 1.44 16.24 -3.97
N GLN A 32 0.79 15.15 -3.62
CA GLN A 32 0.62 14.71 -2.24
C GLN A 32 1.02 13.25 -2.10
N VAL A 33 1.57 12.91 -0.93
CA VAL A 33 1.93 11.56 -0.54
C VAL A 33 1.13 11.18 0.69
N ILE A 34 0.52 10.00 0.64
CA ILE A 34 -0.37 9.53 1.70
C ILE A 34 0.19 8.27 2.36
N HIS A 35 -0.02 8.16 3.65
CA HIS A 35 0.24 6.96 4.43
C HIS A 35 -1.08 6.37 4.92
N ILE A 36 -1.28 5.07 4.73
CA ILE A 36 -2.54 4.38 5.01
C ILE A 36 -2.30 3.24 5.99
N GLY A 37 -3.11 3.18 7.04
CA GLY A 37 -3.08 2.12 8.04
C GLY A 37 -1.91 2.25 9.01
N TRP A 38 -1.83 1.33 9.98
CA TRP A 38 -0.88 1.42 11.10
C TRP A 38 -0.18 0.09 11.44
N TRP A 39 -0.78 -1.04 11.14
CA TRP A 39 -0.26 -2.35 11.51
C TRP A 39 0.97 -2.71 10.69
N LEU A 40 2.05 -3.12 11.35
CA LEU A 40 3.34 -3.50 10.76
C LEU A 40 3.97 -2.41 9.88
N ARG A 41 3.71 -1.13 10.13
CA ARG A 41 4.21 -0.01 9.34
C ARG A 41 5.10 0.91 10.17
N ASN A 42 6.19 1.34 9.55
CA ASN A 42 7.14 2.28 10.12
C ASN A 42 6.70 3.72 9.82
N PHE A 43 5.96 4.31 10.75
CA PHE A 43 5.53 5.71 10.61
C PHE A 43 6.69 6.71 10.65
N ASP A 44 7.78 6.40 11.37
CA ASP A 44 8.92 7.31 11.47
C ASP A 44 9.52 7.59 10.10
N SER A 45 9.61 6.58 9.26
CA SER A 45 10.06 6.72 7.86
C SER A 45 9.21 7.71 7.08
N PHE A 46 7.89 7.64 7.20
CA PHE A 46 7.00 8.59 6.52
C PHE A 46 7.22 10.03 6.99
N PHE A 47 7.39 10.24 8.30
CA PHE A 47 7.67 11.58 8.83
C PHE A 47 9.04 12.11 8.40
N ARG A 48 10.04 11.23 8.28
CA ARG A 48 11.41 11.57 7.87
C ARG A 48 11.60 11.70 6.36
N LEU A 49 10.69 11.15 5.56
CA LEU A 49 10.75 11.25 4.10
C LEU A 49 10.85 12.71 3.67
N LYS A 50 11.92 13.07 2.98
CA LYS A 50 12.16 14.42 2.48
C LYS A 50 11.38 14.61 1.18
N THR A 51 10.42 15.51 1.17
CA THR A 51 9.65 15.84 -0.04
C THR A 51 9.03 17.22 0.08
N LYS A 52 8.82 17.87 -1.06
CA LYS A 52 8.02 19.08 -1.18
C LYS A 52 6.51 18.83 -1.19
N TYR A 53 6.12 17.56 -1.39
CA TYR A 53 4.71 17.18 -1.47
C TYR A 53 4.00 17.27 -0.11
N LYS A 54 2.71 17.54 -0.16
CA LYS A 54 1.86 17.50 1.03
C LYS A 54 1.84 16.08 1.58
N LYS A 55 2.16 15.91 2.86
CA LYS A 55 2.07 14.63 3.57
C LYS A 55 0.72 14.50 4.26
N ILE A 56 0.05 13.36 4.06
CA ILE A 56 -1.24 13.08 4.66
C ILE A 56 -1.21 11.68 5.27
N VAL A 57 -1.60 11.56 6.53
CA VAL A 57 -1.86 10.28 7.18
C VAL A 57 -3.36 10.04 7.18
N LEU A 58 -3.81 8.97 6.52
CA LEU A 58 -5.19 8.54 6.61
C LEU A 58 -5.36 7.73 7.89
N GLN A 59 -6.07 8.30 8.85
CA GLN A 59 -6.40 7.63 10.09
C GLN A 59 -7.54 6.62 9.86
N GLY A 60 -7.42 5.46 10.50
CA GLY A 60 -8.55 4.55 10.65
C GLY A 60 -9.62 5.13 11.59
N PRO A 61 -10.70 4.39 11.86
CA PRO A 61 -11.73 4.79 12.80
C PRO A 61 -11.12 5.25 14.14
N ASP A 62 -11.72 6.26 14.79
CA ASP A 62 -11.23 6.89 16.03
C ASP A 62 -10.82 5.90 17.11
N LYS A 63 -11.47 4.73 17.17
CA LYS A 63 -11.13 3.65 18.11
C LYS A 63 -9.66 3.16 18.01
N TYR A 64 -8.97 3.43 16.89
CA TYR A 64 -7.57 3.07 16.69
C TYR A 64 -6.60 4.23 16.89
N ALA A 65 -7.09 5.48 16.87
CA ALA A 65 -6.28 6.69 17.03
C ALA A 65 -5.52 6.72 18.36
N HIS A 66 -6.06 6.06 19.39
CA HIS A 66 -5.46 5.96 20.73
C HIS A 66 -4.82 4.59 21.02
N HIS A 67 -4.69 3.71 20.01
CA HIS A 67 -4.08 2.41 20.21
C HIS A 67 -2.62 2.55 20.67
N PRO A 68 -2.18 1.86 21.75
CA PRO A 68 -0.83 2.02 22.31
C PRO A 68 0.30 1.78 21.28
N TYR A 69 0.10 0.85 20.35
CA TYR A 69 1.05 0.58 19.27
C TYR A 69 1.18 1.77 18.32
N PHE A 70 0.07 2.41 17.94
CA PHE A 70 0.07 3.61 17.11
C PHE A 70 0.80 4.76 17.82
N LEU A 71 0.46 5.01 19.10
CA LEU A 71 1.07 6.06 19.90
C LEU A 71 2.58 5.81 20.18
N LYS A 72 2.99 4.55 20.35
CA LYS A 72 4.38 4.17 20.58
C LYS A 72 5.24 4.40 19.32
N ASN A 73 4.69 4.20 18.14
CA ASN A 73 5.41 4.39 16.87
C ASN A 73 5.42 5.85 16.41
N ILE A 74 4.46 6.66 16.84
CA ILE A 74 4.52 8.11 16.73
C ILE A 74 5.40 8.63 17.88
N ASN A 75 6.70 8.47 17.77
CA ASN A 75 7.64 8.88 18.80
C ASN A 75 7.54 10.41 19.01
N LEU A 76 7.41 10.85 20.26
CA LEU A 76 7.28 12.28 20.65
C LEU A 76 8.44 13.16 20.12
N LYS A 77 9.57 12.57 19.72
CA LYS A 77 10.68 13.27 19.07
C LYS A 77 10.34 13.80 17.67
N THR A 78 9.28 13.30 17.03
CA THR A 78 8.86 13.72 15.70
C THR A 78 7.87 14.90 15.71
N ARG A 79 7.57 15.49 16.87
CA ARG A 79 6.65 16.65 16.95
C ARG A 79 6.99 17.79 15.99
N HIS A 80 8.26 18.07 15.75
CA HIS A 80 8.68 19.11 14.80
C HIS A 80 8.48 18.72 13.34
N VAL A 81 8.48 17.42 13.03
CA VAL A 81 8.24 16.91 11.68
C VAL A 81 6.73 16.75 11.41
N GLN A 82 5.94 16.48 12.46
CA GLN A 82 4.48 16.37 12.39
C GLN A 82 3.80 17.67 11.92
N ASN A 83 4.39 18.84 12.17
CA ASN A 83 3.82 20.14 11.78
C ASN A 83 3.63 20.32 10.25
N ARG A 84 4.22 19.44 9.42
CA ARG A 84 4.03 19.42 7.96
C ARG A 84 3.17 18.28 7.47
N THR A 85 2.67 17.44 8.39
CA THR A 85 1.85 16.27 8.07
C THR A 85 0.42 16.55 8.47
N HIS A 86 -0.50 16.41 7.53
CA HIS A 86 -1.92 16.51 7.77
C HIS A 86 -2.49 15.13 8.14
N PHE A 87 -3.38 15.09 9.12
CA PHE A 87 -4.07 13.88 9.54
C PHE A 87 -5.52 13.99 9.09
N GLU A 88 -5.96 13.08 8.23
CA GLU A 88 -7.36 12.96 7.83
C GLU A 88 -8.04 11.90 8.68
N ASN A 89 -9.18 12.25 9.24
CA ASN A 89 -10.04 11.32 9.95
C ASN A 89 -10.66 10.30 8.98
N TYR A 90 -11.47 9.39 9.52
CA TYR A 90 -12.16 8.38 8.73
C TYR A 90 -12.87 8.99 7.52
N LEU A 91 -12.53 8.51 6.34
CA LEU A 91 -13.11 8.94 5.06
C LEU A 91 -14.25 8.01 4.66
N SER A 92 -15.28 8.56 4.01
CA SER A 92 -16.22 7.73 3.26
C SER A 92 -15.49 7.01 2.12
N ASN A 93 -16.04 5.91 1.62
CA ASN A 93 -15.44 5.17 0.50
C ASN A 93 -15.18 6.08 -0.71
N PHE A 94 -16.12 6.96 -1.03
CA PHE A 94 -15.97 7.92 -2.12
C PHE A 94 -14.77 8.87 -1.91
N ASN A 95 -14.63 9.46 -0.73
CA ASN A 95 -13.51 10.35 -0.42
C ASN A 95 -12.17 9.60 -0.37
N TYR A 96 -12.20 8.34 0.08
CA TYR A 96 -11.03 7.46 0.07
C TYR A 96 -10.58 7.15 -1.37
N ASP A 97 -11.50 6.81 -2.26
CA ASP A 97 -11.21 6.58 -3.66
C ASP A 97 -10.67 7.85 -4.33
N GLU A 98 -11.28 9.00 -4.02
CA GLU A 98 -10.84 10.29 -4.55
C GLU A 98 -9.41 10.65 -4.12
N ILE A 99 -9.07 10.50 -2.85
CA ILE A 99 -7.72 10.80 -2.37
C ILE A 99 -6.70 9.82 -2.93
N MET A 100 -7.02 8.53 -3.01
CA MET A 100 -6.16 7.51 -3.60
C MET A 100 -5.85 7.81 -5.08
N SER A 101 -6.85 8.22 -5.86
CA SER A 101 -6.68 8.49 -7.29
C SER A 101 -5.86 9.75 -7.61
N LYS A 102 -5.53 10.56 -6.61
CA LYS A 102 -4.83 11.85 -6.77
C LYS A 102 -3.54 11.96 -5.97
N SER A 103 -3.07 10.83 -5.42
CA SER A 103 -1.93 10.76 -4.50
C SER A 103 -0.94 9.67 -4.91
N VAL A 104 0.26 9.76 -4.36
CA VAL A 104 1.17 8.61 -4.24
C VAL A 104 1.00 8.03 -2.85
N VAL A 105 0.94 6.70 -2.73
CA VAL A 105 0.98 6.02 -1.43
C VAL A 105 2.43 5.76 -1.04
N PHE A 106 2.78 6.00 0.22
CA PHE A 106 4.07 5.61 0.79
C PHE A 106 3.87 4.64 1.94
N LEU A 107 4.51 3.50 1.87
CA LEU A 107 4.59 2.52 2.95
C LEU A 107 6.05 2.10 3.20
N ASP A 108 6.41 2.02 4.47
CA ASP A 108 7.60 1.34 4.94
C ASP A 108 7.13 0.22 5.88
N LEU A 109 7.32 -1.01 5.45
CA LEU A 109 6.75 -2.19 6.11
C LEU A 109 7.84 -2.93 6.87
N TYR A 110 7.56 -3.30 8.13
CA TYR A 110 8.39 -4.23 8.89
C TYR A 110 8.16 -5.68 8.44
N ASP A 111 6.90 -5.98 8.12
CA ASP A 111 6.43 -7.28 7.64
C ASP A 111 5.10 -7.10 6.90
N SER A 112 4.75 -8.06 6.07
CA SER A 112 3.49 -8.04 5.34
C SER A 112 3.08 -9.46 4.97
N ILE A 113 1.90 -9.92 5.40
CA ILE A 113 1.34 -11.20 4.96
C ILE A 113 0.32 -10.94 3.85
N ALA A 114 -0.76 -10.23 4.13
CA ALA A 114 -1.76 -9.80 3.16
C ALA A 114 -1.95 -8.30 3.31
N ASN A 115 -1.60 -7.52 2.29
CA ASN A 115 -1.65 -6.07 2.39
C ASN A 115 -2.75 -5.50 1.49
N ASN A 116 -3.93 -5.25 2.07
CA ASN A 116 -5.07 -4.70 1.35
C ASN A 116 -4.71 -3.40 0.60
N VAL A 117 -3.83 -2.56 1.18
CA VAL A 117 -3.43 -1.30 0.54
C VAL A 117 -2.68 -1.55 -0.76
N ILE A 118 -1.87 -2.61 -0.87
CA ILE A 118 -1.22 -2.99 -2.14
C ILE A 118 -2.27 -3.38 -3.17
N VAL A 119 -3.21 -4.24 -2.80
CA VAL A 119 -4.33 -4.67 -3.66
C VAL A 119 -5.16 -3.46 -4.10
N GLU A 120 -5.46 -2.55 -3.19
CA GLU A 120 -6.20 -1.31 -3.47
C GLU A 120 -5.42 -0.37 -4.40
N CYS A 121 -4.09 -0.28 -4.27
CA CYS A 121 -3.23 0.49 -5.17
C CYS A 121 -3.21 -0.14 -6.57
N ILE A 122 -3.11 -1.46 -6.71
CA ILE A 122 -3.20 -2.15 -7.99
C ILE A 122 -4.58 -1.87 -8.62
N CYS A 123 -5.66 -2.03 -7.85
CA CYS A 123 -7.02 -1.82 -8.32
C CYS A 123 -7.23 -0.42 -8.88
N ARG A 124 -6.73 0.61 -8.19
CA ARG A 124 -6.87 2.03 -8.58
C ARG A 124 -5.74 2.55 -9.45
N GLN A 125 -4.73 1.73 -9.75
CA GLN A 125 -3.51 2.16 -10.45
C GLN A 125 -2.78 3.30 -9.70
N THR A 126 -2.96 3.37 -8.40
CA THR A 126 -2.34 4.39 -7.55
C THR A 126 -0.88 4.03 -7.31
N PRO A 127 0.10 4.85 -7.73
CA PRO A 127 1.50 4.57 -7.48
C PRO A 127 1.78 4.39 -5.98
N ILE A 128 2.45 3.29 -5.63
CA ILE A 128 2.80 2.97 -4.26
C ILE A 128 4.32 2.83 -4.11
N LEU A 129 4.91 3.75 -3.38
CA LEU A 129 6.32 3.74 -3.02
C LEU A 129 6.50 2.87 -1.78
N VAL A 130 7.13 1.71 -1.91
CA VAL A 130 7.17 0.67 -0.87
C VAL A 130 8.48 -0.11 -0.87
N ASN A 131 8.93 -0.57 0.30
CA ASN A 131 10.09 -1.46 0.40
C ASN A 131 9.74 -2.88 -0.09
N PRO A 132 10.68 -3.58 -0.78
CA PRO A 132 10.44 -4.87 -1.42
C PRO A 132 10.55 -6.04 -0.42
N LEU A 133 9.48 -6.33 0.31
CA LEU A 133 9.34 -7.59 1.05
C LEU A 133 8.83 -8.69 0.11
N ASP A 134 9.11 -9.96 0.40
CA ASP A 134 8.71 -11.09 -0.46
C ASP A 134 7.21 -11.08 -0.75
N SER A 135 6.39 -10.86 0.27
CA SER A 135 4.93 -10.74 0.12
C SER A 135 4.47 -9.53 -0.69
N VAL A 136 5.27 -8.46 -0.75
CA VAL A 136 5.02 -7.28 -1.60
C VAL A 136 5.41 -7.59 -3.04
N ILE A 137 6.57 -8.23 -3.23
CA ILE A 137 7.08 -8.65 -4.54
C ILE A 137 6.11 -9.64 -5.21
N GLU A 138 5.44 -10.47 -4.45
CA GLU A 138 4.44 -11.41 -4.95
C GLU A 138 3.29 -10.68 -5.68
N TYR A 139 2.78 -9.60 -5.11
CA TYR A 139 1.71 -8.80 -5.73
C TYR A 139 2.23 -7.87 -6.83
N LEU A 140 3.33 -7.16 -6.57
CA LEU A 140 3.82 -6.12 -7.48
C LEU A 140 4.78 -6.64 -8.55
N GLY A 141 5.44 -7.80 -8.32
CA GLY A 141 6.48 -8.33 -9.20
C GLY A 141 7.87 -7.77 -8.90
N LYS A 142 8.91 -8.51 -9.32
CA LYS A 142 10.30 -8.12 -9.07
C LYS A 142 10.72 -6.83 -9.80
N ASP A 143 10.10 -6.58 -10.96
CA ASP A 143 10.44 -5.44 -11.82
C ASP A 143 9.59 -4.20 -11.53
N TYR A 144 8.89 -4.16 -10.40
CA TYR A 144 8.09 -3.00 -10.04
C TYR A 144 8.97 -1.76 -9.86
N PRO A 145 8.75 -0.66 -10.59
CA PRO A 145 9.72 0.44 -10.70
C PRO A 145 9.81 1.31 -9.43
N PHE A 146 8.79 1.25 -8.56
CA PHE A 146 8.66 2.17 -7.42
C PHE A 146 9.04 1.53 -6.08
N TYR A 147 9.85 0.46 -6.09
CA TYR A 147 10.52 -0.03 -4.89
C TYR A 147 11.60 0.94 -4.43
N TYR A 148 11.86 0.98 -3.11
CA TYR A 148 12.97 1.74 -2.56
C TYR A 148 13.69 0.94 -1.45
N TYR A 149 14.97 1.23 -1.27
CA TYR A 149 15.84 0.59 -0.27
C TYR A 149 16.38 1.61 0.75
N SER A 150 16.20 2.90 0.50
CA SER A 150 16.54 3.97 1.42
C SER A 150 15.56 5.13 1.31
N LEU A 151 15.47 5.96 2.37
CA LEU A 151 14.59 7.13 2.35
C LEU A 151 15.06 8.22 1.38
N ASP A 152 16.35 8.30 1.10
CA ASP A 152 16.86 9.25 0.13
C ASP A 152 16.48 8.80 -1.30
N GLU A 153 16.60 7.51 -1.63
CA GLU A 153 16.07 6.95 -2.88
C GLU A 153 14.55 7.13 -3.00
N ALA A 154 13.82 6.89 -1.91
CA ALA A 154 12.37 7.11 -1.90
C ALA A 154 12.01 8.58 -2.20
N ALA A 155 12.79 9.51 -1.66
CA ALA A 155 12.60 10.93 -1.92
C ALA A 155 12.89 11.31 -3.39
N GLU A 156 13.95 10.77 -3.97
CA GLU A 156 14.29 10.97 -5.39
C GLU A 156 13.21 10.43 -6.32
N LYS A 157 12.79 9.18 -6.11
CA LYS A 157 11.72 8.55 -6.90
C LYS A 157 10.38 9.29 -6.81
N LEU A 158 10.06 9.81 -5.62
CA LEU A 158 8.81 10.57 -5.42
C LEU A 158 8.78 11.88 -6.21
N GLU A 159 9.93 12.47 -6.53
CA GLU A 159 10.05 13.71 -7.28
C GLU A 159 10.10 13.48 -8.81
N ASP A 160 10.19 12.22 -9.26
CA ASP A 160 10.25 11.83 -10.67
C ASP A 160 8.83 11.61 -11.23
N ASP A 161 8.36 12.60 -11.97
CA ASP A 161 7.02 12.59 -12.57
C ASP A 161 6.82 11.50 -13.62
N ASP A 162 7.87 11.16 -14.37
CA ASP A 162 7.78 10.15 -15.44
C ASP A 162 7.75 8.76 -14.80
N LEU A 163 8.53 8.53 -13.76
CA LEU A 163 8.49 7.31 -12.98
C LEU A 163 7.13 7.10 -12.29
N ILE A 164 6.47 8.15 -11.80
CA ILE A 164 5.12 8.07 -11.23
C ILE A 164 4.10 7.63 -12.29
N LYS A 165 4.19 8.16 -13.51
CA LYS A 165 3.31 7.76 -14.63
C LYS A 165 3.56 6.30 -15.02
N GLU A 166 4.83 5.93 -15.25
CA GLU A 166 5.23 4.57 -15.57
C GLU A 166 4.75 3.58 -14.53
N THR A 167 4.87 3.94 -13.24
CA THR A 167 4.38 3.11 -12.13
C THR A 167 2.87 2.89 -12.21
N SER A 168 2.09 3.92 -12.50
CA SER A 168 0.64 3.78 -12.66
C SER A 168 0.28 2.86 -13.82
N GLU A 169 0.96 2.99 -14.95
CA GLU A 169 0.78 2.12 -16.12
C GLU A 169 1.20 0.67 -15.82
N TYR A 170 2.31 0.49 -15.07
CA TYR A 170 2.72 -0.83 -14.62
C TYR A 170 1.64 -1.50 -13.78
N LEU A 171 1.04 -0.79 -12.81
CA LEU A 171 -0.02 -1.32 -11.95
C LEU A 171 -1.25 -1.76 -12.75
N GLN A 172 -1.54 -1.13 -13.89
CA GLN A 172 -2.60 -1.57 -14.79
C GLN A 172 -2.36 -3.00 -15.27
N SER A 173 -1.11 -3.36 -15.60
CA SER A 173 -0.76 -4.72 -16.03
C SER A 173 -1.00 -5.78 -14.95
N ARG A 174 -0.96 -5.37 -13.66
CA ARG A 174 -1.13 -6.26 -12.49
C ARG A 174 -2.58 -6.50 -12.11
N GLN A 175 -3.55 -5.76 -12.65
CA GLN A 175 -4.96 -5.86 -12.27
C GLN A 175 -5.55 -7.27 -12.46
N ARG A 176 -5.07 -8.02 -13.46
CA ARG A 176 -5.51 -9.40 -13.68
C ARG A 176 -5.23 -10.31 -12.48
N LEU A 177 -4.14 -10.05 -11.74
CA LEU A 177 -3.73 -10.85 -10.58
C LEU A 177 -4.76 -10.78 -9.44
N ILE A 178 -5.41 -9.63 -9.26
CA ILE A 178 -6.36 -9.36 -8.19
C ILE A 178 -7.83 -9.42 -8.66
N SER A 179 -8.09 -9.96 -9.86
CA SER A 179 -9.47 -10.06 -10.38
C SER A 179 -10.26 -11.14 -9.64
N GLU A 180 -11.57 -10.91 -9.48
CA GLU A 180 -12.50 -11.90 -8.92
C GLU A 180 -12.48 -13.20 -9.71
N THR A 181 -12.41 -13.11 -11.04
CA THR A 181 -12.35 -14.30 -11.91
C THR A 181 -11.11 -15.15 -11.60
N LYS A 182 -9.94 -14.49 -11.44
CA LYS A 182 -8.73 -15.23 -11.07
C LYS A 182 -8.87 -15.86 -9.68
N PHE A 183 -9.38 -15.12 -8.71
CA PHE A 183 -9.61 -15.63 -7.37
C PHE A 183 -10.50 -16.89 -7.35
N ILE A 184 -11.64 -16.84 -8.07
CA ILE A 184 -12.57 -17.97 -8.15
C ILE A 184 -11.90 -19.19 -8.80
N ASN A 185 -11.14 -18.98 -9.88
CA ASN A 185 -10.42 -20.06 -10.56
C ASN A 185 -9.34 -20.69 -9.68
N ASP A 186 -8.52 -19.84 -9.01
CA ASP A 186 -7.46 -20.32 -8.12
C ASP A 186 -8.06 -21.07 -6.92
N LEU A 187 -9.16 -20.55 -6.35
CA LEU A 187 -9.86 -21.22 -5.25
C LEU A 187 -10.43 -22.57 -5.68
N GLY A 188 -11.05 -22.65 -6.86
CA GLY A 188 -11.54 -23.90 -7.42
C GLY A 188 -10.43 -24.92 -7.59
N TYR A 189 -9.30 -24.51 -8.17
CA TYR A 189 -8.13 -25.37 -8.34
C TYR A 189 -7.61 -25.90 -7.00
N VAL A 190 -7.45 -25.01 -6.00
CA VAL A 190 -7.03 -25.41 -4.66
C VAL A 190 -8.01 -26.42 -4.05
N LEU A 191 -9.31 -26.21 -4.15
CA LEU A 191 -10.33 -27.12 -3.60
C LEU A 191 -10.31 -28.48 -4.28
N ASP A 192 -10.07 -28.54 -5.59
CA ASP A 192 -9.97 -29.80 -6.36
C ASP A 192 -8.75 -30.63 -5.94
N GLU A 193 -7.67 -30.01 -5.45
CA GLU A 193 -6.51 -30.73 -4.92
C GLU A 193 -6.78 -31.39 -3.54
N PHE A 194 -7.84 -30.98 -2.83
CA PHE A 194 -8.24 -31.53 -1.54
C PHE A 194 -9.35 -32.59 -1.61
N THR A 195 -9.88 -32.85 -2.79
CA THR A 195 -10.93 -33.86 -3.02
C THR A 195 -10.37 -35.09 -3.72
#